data_1c1b5838c17c32fb22c1647e49f6bb67
#
_entry.id   1c1b5838c17c32fb22c1647e49f6bb67
#
_cell.length_a   1.000
_cell.length_b   1.000
_cell.length_c   1.000
_cell.angle_alpha   90.00
_cell.angle_beta   90.00
_cell.angle_gamma   90.00
#
_symmetry.space_group_name_H-M   'P 1'
#
loop_
_entity.id
_entity.type
_entity.pdbx_description
1 polymer ?
#
loop_
_entity_poly.entity_id
_entity_poly.type
_entity_poly.pdbx_seq_one_letter_code
_entity_poly.pdbx_strand_id
1 'polypeptide(L)'
;MSEIFLQVIESLTINIELLLQDLDFTTNKTNLLELDQLIICHSLLGLSRQEIADKLKLKSMTIRDRLSNNIYPKIAEIMGVEQKDIAGNWVKILNFLLNPQNGYKLNPAPQLNSDNFQASFGRQFFLYPPNQDIVKLQTEATKFYQLGLYYQALKYFSMAWNQEIKLYDVGNPESLIYINNSLIEYHKSLFQANQIRVYTIAVVVPFYHNSGKVAAEILRGISQIQLQVNWLTFNKFNLDKTIDLNSIKPKIFSTLISSPILLKILIVNDPNNLYTPYNQTAEKLAALFQELSLIAIIGHYSSEMTKNAFRFYADKGLVLVNACSTSNELTDLSLMSFFRLTTPDNTNAQRLADFLMSHIAEREQSKIALIYNHNSIYCQSYRNSMKKYLEAYQDKLIFLEECGYINESYYRVQKYIENIQRAGVDMIIIIPDGGLEPNSLNNAGLISRLNLNNCLIAGSATFYQENILHWVHEQNQYRDINQDHLQIIACIPWHWHSQENGCNSENIIAQYFCKLGSQLWGEGNLNWRSATAFDAVLVVLKVIEKYHSETSQALLEDMDRYFKEQRRFIKGVTGNIQFKATGDRLNPPTEIVAVKWHSQQQKWQWTI
;
A
#
# COMPACT_ATOMS: atom_id res chain seq x y z
N MET A 1 2.26 27.83 11.35
CA MET A 1 0.99 28.56 11.08
C MET A 1 0.47 29.11 12.39
N SER A 2 -0.02 30.36 12.45
CA SER A 2 -0.55 30.89 13.71
C SER A 2 -1.88 30.23 14.05
N GLU A 3 -2.21 30.12 15.32
CA GLU A 3 -3.45 29.51 15.82
C GLU A 3 -4.70 30.17 15.20
N ILE A 4 -4.69 31.50 15.00
CA ILE A 4 -5.78 32.25 14.38
C ILE A 4 -5.99 31.86 12.90
N PHE A 5 -4.95 31.52 12.16
CA PHE A 5 -5.08 31.06 10.78
C PHE A 5 -5.79 29.71 10.70
N LEU A 6 -5.43 28.77 11.60
CA LEU A 6 -6.13 27.50 11.70
C LEU A 6 -7.60 27.70 12.06
N GLN A 7 -7.91 28.64 12.97
CA GLN A 7 -9.29 28.94 13.33
C GLN A 7 -10.11 29.47 12.14
N VAL A 8 -9.55 30.35 11.30
CA VAL A 8 -10.20 30.82 10.06
C VAL A 8 -10.45 29.67 9.09
N ILE A 9 -9.45 28.80 8.89
CA ILE A 9 -9.56 27.64 8.02
C ILE A 9 -10.65 26.67 8.50
N GLU A 10 -10.63 26.29 9.78
CA GLU A 10 -11.57 25.35 10.36
C GLU A 10 -13.01 25.87 10.38
N SER A 11 -13.19 27.17 10.66
CA SER A 11 -14.52 27.79 10.78
C SER A 11 -15.13 28.20 9.43
N LEU A 12 -14.31 28.64 8.48
CA LEU A 12 -14.78 29.27 7.23
C LEU A 12 -14.41 28.50 5.96
N THR A 13 -13.57 27.46 6.06
CA THR A 13 -13.04 26.72 4.90
C THR A 13 -12.39 27.62 3.83
N ILE A 14 -11.64 28.64 4.26
CA ILE A 14 -10.94 29.59 3.40
C ILE A 14 -9.44 29.34 3.47
N ASN A 15 -8.76 29.32 2.33
CA ASN A 15 -7.30 29.28 2.23
C ASN A 15 -6.73 30.67 2.56
N ILE A 16 -6.59 30.95 3.86
CA ILE A 16 -6.10 32.24 4.34
C ILE A 16 -4.66 32.51 3.90
N GLU A 17 -3.81 31.49 3.77
CA GLU A 17 -2.43 31.67 3.33
C GLU A 17 -2.36 32.16 1.88
N LEU A 18 -3.15 31.57 0.98
CA LEU A 18 -3.25 32.02 -0.40
C LEU A 18 -3.76 33.46 -0.47
N LEU A 19 -4.81 33.78 0.30
CA LEU A 19 -5.31 35.16 0.37
C LEU A 19 -4.22 36.14 0.80
N LEU A 20 -3.46 35.82 1.84
CA LEU A 20 -2.40 36.71 2.35
C LEU A 20 -1.26 36.86 1.35
N GLN A 21 -0.90 35.80 0.64
CA GLN A 21 0.09 35.85 -0.45
C GLN A 21 -0.38 36.76 -1.59
N ASP A 22 -1.62 36.60 -2.04
CA ASP A 22 -2.16 37.45 -3.11
C ASP A 22 -2.27 38.92 -2.69
N LEU A 23 -2.61 39.19 -1.43
CA LEU A 23 -2.62 40.55 -0.88
C LEU A 23 -1.22 41.19 -0.87
N ASP A 24 -0.15 40.41 -0.70
CA ASP A 24 1.23 40.92 -0.81
C ASP A 24 1.64 41.19 -2.25
N PHE A 25 1.05 40.51 -3.23
CA PHE A 25 1.30 40.71 -4.67
C PHE A 25 0.53 41.88 -5.27
N THR A 26 -0.39 42.53 -4.54
CA THR A 26 -1.14 43.68 -5.07
C THR A 26 -0.21 44.84 -5.41
N THR A 27 -0.62 45.69 -6.37
CA THR A 27 0.16 46.84 -6.86
C THR A 27 0.36 47.94 -5.79
N ASN A 28 -0.40 47.84 -4.70
CA ASN A 28 -0.29 48.73 -3.57
C ASN A 28 1.03 48.50 -2.81
N LYS A 29 1.98 49.41 -2.87
CA LYS A 29 3.40 49.30 -2.45
C LYS A 29 3.63 49.08 -0.94
N THR A 30 2.60 49.01 -0.11
CA THR A 30 2.74 48.73 1.33
C THR A 30 2.77 47.23 1.57
N ASN A 31 3.85 46.69 2.14
CA ASN A 31 3.92 45.28 2.55
C ASN A 31 2.86 44.99 3.64
N LEU A 32 2.23 43.81 3.53
CA LEU A 32 1.30 43.33 4.54
C LEU A 32 2.11 42.95 5.79
N LEU A 33 1.91 43.67 6.88
CA LEU A 33 2.58 43.36 8.14
C LEU A 33 1.84 42.21 8.87
N GLU A 34 2.53 41.53 9.76
CA GLU A 34 1.94 40.49 10.61
C GLU A 34 0.68 40.97 11.34
N LEU A 35 0.68 42.23 11.79
CA LEU A 35 -0.47 42.90 12.38
C LEU A 35 -1.68 42.95 11.43
N ASP A 36 -1.47 43.23 10.15
CA ASP A 36 -2.54 43.28 9.14
C ASP A 36 -3.13 41.90 8.92
N GLN A 37 -2.29 40.86 8.90
CA GLN A 37 -2.72 39.47 8.78
C GLN A 37 -3.62 39.06 9.95
N LEU A 38 -3.26 39.43 11.19
CA LEU A 38 -4.08 39.19 12.37
C LEU A 38 -5.42 39.94 12.31
N ILE A 39 -5.40 41.21 11.86
CA ILE A 39 -6.63 42.02 11.71
C ILE A 39 -7.56 41.38 10.67
N ILE A 40 -7.04 40.92 9.53
CA ILE A 40 -7.80 40.23 8.48
C ILE A 40 -8.46 38.96 9.06
N CYS A 41 -7.69 38.12 9.74
CA CYS A 41 -8.21 36.88 10.32
C CYS A 41 -9.33 37.14 11.34
N HIS A 42 -9.12 38.05 12.28
CA HIS A 42 -10.15 38.39 13.27
C HIS A 42 -11.40 38.99 12.62
N SER A 43 -11.23 39.81 11.58
CA SER A 43 -12.36 40.41 10.86
C SER A 43 -13.16 39.37 10.08
N LEU A 44 -12.49 38.39 9.45
CA LEU A 44 -13.15 37.25 8.80
C LEU A 44 -13.94 36.41 9.79
N LEU A 45 -13.45 36.25 11.01
CA LEU A 45 -14.16 35.55 12.09
C LEU A 45 -15.30 36.39 12.71
N GLY A 46 -15.59 37.57 12.17
CA GLY A 46 -16.73 38.39 12.54
C GLY A 46 -16.50 39.29 13.75
N LEU A 47 -15.26 39.45 14.23
CA LEU A 47 -14.98 40.35 15.35
C LEU A 47 -15.12 41.82 14.92
N SER A 48 -15.73 42.62 15.79
CA SER A 48 -15.79 44.07 15.62
C SER A 48 -14.42 44.72 15.81
N ARG A 49 -14.26 45.93 15.31
CA ARG A 49 -13.01 46.71 15.47
C ARG A 49 -12.58 46.87 16.92
N GLN A 50 -13.55 47.03 17.82
CA GLN A 50 -13.24 47.17 19.25
C GLN A 50 -12.73 45.85 19.84
N GLU A 51 -13.38 44.72 19.54
CA GLU A 51 -12.95 43.39 19.98
C GLU A 51 -11.56 43.02 19.43
N ILE A 52 -11.26 43.38 18.18
CA ILE A 52 -9.92 43.19 17.62
C ILE A 52 -8.88 44.05 18.34
N ALA A 53 -9.23 45.32 18.60
CA ALA A 53 -8.35 46.25 19.34
C ALA A 53 -8.05 45.72 20.75
N ASP A 54 -9.05 45.24 21.45
CA ASP A 54 -8.92 44.69 22.81
C ASP A 54 -8.06 43.41 22.81
N LYS A 55 -8.30 42.50 21.87
CA LYS A 55 -7.49 41.27 21.70
C LYS A 55 -6.02 41.56 21.40
N LEU A 56 -5.76 42.51 20.51
CA LEU A 56 -4.40 42.87 20.07
C LEU A 56 -3.75 43.92 21.01
N LYS A 57 -4.43 44.36 22.06
CA LYS A 57 -3.99 45.43 22.99
C LYS A 57 -3.61 46.72 22.26
N LEU A 58 -4.43 47.13 21.31
CA LEU A 58 -4.26 48.31 20.47
C LEU A 58 -5.44 49.30 20.65
N LYS A 59 -5.30 50.51 20.13
CA LYS A 59 -6.43 51.45 20.04
C LYS A 59 -7.31 51.11 18.84
N SER A 60 -8.64 51.19 18.98
CA SER A 60 -9.59 50.95 17.88
C SER A 60 -9.33 51.83 16.64
N MET A 61 -8.77 53.05 16.87
CA MET A 61 -8.34 53.94 15.80
C MET A 61 -7.20 53.36 14.94
N THR A 62 -6.24 52.69 15.57
CA THR A 62 -5.15 51.99 14.88
C THR A 62 -5.71 50.89 13.99
N ILE A 63 -6.65 50.10 14.43
CA ILE A 63 -7.32 49.07 13.64
C ILE A 63 -8.04 49.70 12.43
N ARG A 64 -8.78 50.81 12.66
CA ARG A 64 -9.46 51.54 11.59
C ARG A 64 -8.49 52.03 10.54
N ASP A 65 -7.37 52.65 10.94
CA ASP A 65 -6.39 53.22 10.02
C ASP A 65 -5.72 52.10 9.18
N ARG A 66 -5.39 50.98 9.78
CA ARG A 66 -4.84 49.81 9.07
C ARG A 66 -5.84 49.24 8.07
N LEU A 67 -7.09 49.06 8.47
CA LEU A 67 -8.16 48.61 7.57
C LEU A 67 -8.32 49.56 6.38
N SER A 68 -8.40 50.84 6.60
CA SER A 68 -8.70 51.83 5.56
C SER A 68 -7.53 52.10 4.63
N ASN A 69 -6.30 52.12 5.17
CA ASN A 69 -5.13 52.54 4.37
C ASN A 69 -4.34 51.37 3.77
N ASN A 70 -4.41 50.17 4.39
CA ASN A 70 -3.58 49.05 3.98
C ASN A 70 -4.41 47.83 3.51
N ILE A 71 -5.48 47.47 4.23
CA ILE A 71 -6.16 46.17 4.02
C ILE A 71 -7.23 46.31 2.95
N TYR A 72 -8.20 47.20 3.10
CA TYR A 72 -9.28 47.34 2.13
C TYR A 72 -8.82 47.69 0.70
N PRO A 73 -7.79 48.58 0.48
CA PRO A 73 -7.29 48.80 -0.86
C PRO A 73 -6.81 47.55 -1.56
N LYS A 74 -6.09 46.69 -0.84
CA LYS A 74 -5.56 45.41 -1.37
C LYS A 74 -6.66 44.41 -1.66
N ILE A 75 -7.63 44.24 -0.73
CA ILE A 75 -8.78 43.37 -0.95
C ILE A 75 -9.64 43.87 -2.12
N ALA A 76 -9.84 45.17 -2.24
CA ALA A 76 -10.59 45.78 -3.37
C ALA A 76 -9.95 45.48 -4.71
N GLU A 77 -8.61 45.55 -4.78
CA GLU A 77 -7.84 45.19 -5.98
C GLU A 77 -8.05 43.72 -6.38
N ILE A 78 -7.92 42.80 -5.45
CA ILE A 78 -8.18 41.37 -5.67
C ILE A 78 -9.62 41.11 -6.12
N MET A 79 -10.59 41.81 -5.52
CA MET A 79 -12.01 41.67 -5.87
C MET A 79 -12.41 42.41 -7.16
N GLY A 80 -11.54 43.26 -7.74
CA GLY A 80 -11.85 44.07 -8.90
C GLY A 80 -12.95 45.12 -8.66
N VAL A 81 -13.04 45.67 -7.42
CA VAL A 81 -14.06 46.64 -7.01
C VAL A 81 -13.45 47.88 -6.40
N GLU A 82 -14.24 48.95 -6.19
CA GLU A 82 -13.74 50.12 -5.47
C GLU A 82 -13.71 49.87 -3.96
N GLN A 83 -12.73 50.42 -3.24
CA GLN A 83 -12.58 50.26 -1.78
C GLN A 83 -13.86 50.65 -1.01
N LYS A 84 -14.59 51.69 -1.45
CA LYS A 84 -15.84 52.14 -0.83
C LYS A 84 -16.93 51.05 -0.82
N ASP A 85 -16.88 50.14 -1.78
CA ASP A 85 -17.90 49.09 -1.94
C ASP A 85 -17.73 47.92 -0.95
N ILE A 86 -16.55 47.82 -0.31
CA ILE A 86 -16.23 46.74 0.64
C ILE A 86 -15.82 47.28 2.02
N ALA A 87 -15.55 48.56 2.17
CA ALA A 87 -15.14 49.14 3.45
C ALA A 87 -16.18 48.89 4.54
N GLY A 88 -15.82 48.13 5.57
CA GLY A 88 -16.68 47.71 6.67
C GLY A 88 -17.67 46.56 6.33
N ASN A 89 -17.66 46.03 5.13
CA ASN A 89 -18.58 44.96 4.69
C ASN A 89 -17.83 43.64 4.54
N TRP A 90 -17.48 43.01 5.67
CA TRP A 90 -16.80 41.72 5.69
C TRP A 90 -17.68 40.56 5.17
N VAL A 91 -19.00 40.69 5.20
CA VAL A 91 -19.91 39.70 4.60
C VAL A 91 -19.72 39.63 3.09
N LYS A 92 -19.55 40.79 2.42
CA LYS A 92 -19.30 40.82 0.99
C LYS A 92 -17.94 40.20 0.63
N ILE A 93 -16.91 40.51 1.43
CA ILE A 93 -15.57 39.93 1.30
C ILE A 93 -15.64 38.40 1.50
N LEU A 94 -16.32 37.96 2.54
CA LEU A 94 -16.47 36.52 2.84
C LEU A 94 -17.20 35.78 1.70
N ASN A 95 -18.27 36.35 1.16
CA ASN A 95 -18.99 35.76 0.02
C ASN A 95 -18.08 35.63 -1.22
N PHE A 96 -17.21 36.61 -1.49
CA PHE A 96 -16.21 36.52 -2.55
C PHE A 96 -15.23 35.36 -2.29
N LEU A 97 -14.68 35.26 -1.09
CA LEU A 97 -13.71 34.22 -0.72
C LEU A 97 -14.33 32.81 -0.74
N LEU A 98 -15.61 32.67 -0.40
CA LEU A 98 -16.33 31.40 -0.40
C LEU A 98 -16.85 30.99 -1.78
N ASN A 99 -16.79 31.87 -2.78
CA ASN A 99 -17.12 31.51 -4.15
C ASN A 99 -16.02 30.60 -4.74
N PRO A 100 -16.35 29.35 -5.14
CA PRO A 100 -15.33 28.41 -5.66
C PRO A 100 -14.55 28.92 -6.87
N GLN A 101 -15.15 29.81 -7.69
CA GLN A 101 -14.51 30.37 -8.87
C GLN A 101 -13.34 31.31 -8.54
N ASN A 102 -13.29 31.86 -7.33
CA ASN A 102 -12.24 32.78 -6.91
C ASN A 102 -11.01 32.09 -6.30
N GLY A 103 -11.05 30.76 -6.12
CA GLY A 103 -9.90 29.95 -5.74
C GLY A 103 -9.54 29.93 -4.25
N TYR A 104 -10.22 30.71 -3.39
CA TYR A 104 -9.91 30.77 -1.95
C TYR A 104 -10.68 29.75 -1.11
N LYS A 105 -11.78 29.20 -1.63
CA LYS A 105 -12.57 28.19 -0.93
C LYS A 105 -11.82 26.86 -0.90
N LEU A 106 -11.59 26.35 0.29
CA LEU A 106 -11.07 25.00 0.47
C LEU A 106 -12.16 23.96 0.27
N ASN A 107 -11.76 22.83 -0.31
CA ASN A 107 -12.58 21.64 -0.39
C ASN A 107 -11.95 20.61 0.57
N PRO A 108 -12.44 20.50 1.81
CA PRO A 108 -11.94 19.51 2.76
C PRO A 108 -12.04 18.11 2.17
N ALA A 109 -11.05 17.28 2.44
CA ALA A 109 -11.09 15.90 1.99
C ALA A 109 -12.32 15.19 2.57
N PRO A 110 -13.01 14.28 1.83
CA PRO A 110 -14.22 13.62 2.29
C PRO A 110 -13.97 12.81 3.58
N GLN A 111 -14.91 12.84 4.50
CA GLN A 111 -14.81 12.06 5.73
C GLN A 111 -15.30 10.63 5.45
N LEU A 112 -14.35 9.69 5.37
CA LEU A 112 -14.62 8.30 5.01
C LEU A 112 -14.74 7.36 6.20
N ASN A 113 -14.14 7.74 7.35
CA ASN A 113 -14.00 6.84 8.49
C ASN A 113 -15.26 6.76 9.33
N SER A 114 -15.62 5.55 9.71
CA SER A 114 -16.62 5.18 10.72
C SER A 114 -16.05 4.08 11.61
N ASP A 115 -16.75 3.71 12.70
CA ASP A 115 -16.27 2.71 13.66
C ASP A 115 -15.80 1.39 13.02
N ASN A 116 -16.41 1.00 11.90
CA ASN A 116 -16.15 -0.27 11.20
C ASN A 116 -15.57 -0.10 9.78
N PHE A 117 -15.16 1.12 9.39
CA PHE A 117 -14.58 1.37 8.06
C PHE A 117 -13.50 2.42 8.16
N GLN A 118 -12.28 2.06 7.80
CA GLN A 118 -11.11 2.92 7.84
C GLN A 118 -10.46 3.00 6.48
N ALA A 119 -10.51 4.20 5.88
CA ALA A 119 -9.93 4.47 4.57
C ALA A 119 -9.27 5.84 4.51
N SER A 120 -8.18 5.97 3.77
CA SER A 120 -7.37 7.18 3.74
C SER A 120 -6.77 7.47 2.36
N PHE A 121 -6.96 8.71 1.88
CA PHE A 121 -6.16 9.30 0.81
C PHE A 121 -4.96 10.10 1.32
N GLY A 122 -4.80 10.24 2.64
CA GLY A 122 -3.84 11.09 3.34
C GLY A 122 -4.39 11.68 4.64
N ARG A 123 -5.61 11.27 5.08
CA ARG A 123 -6.27 11.80 6.29
C ARG A 123 -5.79 11.14 7.58
N GLN A 124 -5.19 9.96 7.50
CA GLN A 124 -4.62 9.22 8.63
C GLN A 124 -3.55 8.28 8.13
N PHE A 125 -2.63 7.92 9.02
CA PHE A 125 -1.70 6.81 8.85
C PHE A 125 -2.23 5.56 9.55
N PHE A 126 -1.82 4.40 9.05
CA PHE A 126 -2.04 3.09 9.66
C PHE A 126 -0.72 2.49 10.16
N LEU A 127 0.41 2.87 9.54
CA LEU A 127 1.76 2.44 9.91
C LEU A 127 2.50 3.60 10.57
N TYR A 128 2.71 3.52 11.87
CA TYR A 128 3.45 4.52 12.62
C TYR A 128 4.86 4.04 12.95
N PRO A 129 5.89 4.84 12.66
CA PRO A 129 7.25 4.55 13.08
C PRO A 129 7.40 4.75 14.59
N PRO A 130 8.44 4.13 15.22
CA PRO A 130 8.67 4.29 16.66
C PRO A 130 9.11 5.71 17.05
N ASN A 131 9.59 6.52 16.12
CA ASN A 131 10.09 7.87 16.37
C ASN A 131 8.96 8.89 16.47
N GLN A 132 8.83 9.52 17.64
CA GLN A 132 7.75 10.47 17.95
C GLN A 132 7.79 11.76 17.12
N ASP A 133 8.96 12.19 16.66
CA ASP A 133 9.06 13.41 15.85
C ASP A 133 8.55 13.15 14.42
N ILE A 134 8.76 11.95 13.89
CA ILE A 134 8.15 11.55 12.61
C ILE A 134 6.63 11.46 12.79
N VAL A 135 6.14 10.86 13.88
CA VAL A 135 4.69 10.75 14.18
C VAL A 135 4.05 12.13 14.25
N LYS A 136 4.70 13.13 14.86
CA LYS A 136 4.21 14.53 14.86
C LYS A 136 4.10 15.10 13.46
N LEU A 137 5.13 14.92 12.61
CA LEU A 137 5.09 15.38 11.21
C LEU A 137 3.96 14.71 10.43
N GLN A 138 3.78 13.40 10.60
CA GLN A 138 2.67 12.65 9.99
C GLN A 138 1.31 13.15 10.47
N THR A 139 1.16 13.44 11.75
CA THR A 139 -0.08 13.96 12.34
C THR A 139 -0.42 15.34 11.79
N GLU A 140 0.55 16.26 11.74
CA GLU A 140 0.34 17.57 11.12
C GLU A 140 0.00 17.48 9.64
N ALA A 141 0.70 16.61 8.90
CA ALA A 141 0.42 16.38 7.48
C ALA A 141 -1.02 15.91 7.24
N THR A 142 -1.50 14.92 8.04
CA THR A 142 -2.87 14.41 7.93
C THR A 142 -3.91 15.46 8.30
N LYS A 143 -3.63 16.31 9.30
CA LYS A 143 -4.49 17.44 9.65
C LYS A 143 -4.63 18.43 8.50
N PHE A 144 -3.53 18.82 7.87
CA PHE A 144 -3.57 19.69 6.69
C PHE A 144 -4.31 19.06 5.51
N TYR A 145 -4.11 17.76 5.27
CA TYR A 145 -4.84 17.04 4.23
C TYR A 145 -6.35 17.04 4.50
N GLN A 146 -6.77 16.83 5.74
CA GLN A 146 -8.18 16.87 6.14
C GLN A 146 -8.82 18.23 5.87
N LEU A 147 -8.08 19.31 6.09
CA LEU A 147 -8.52 20.69 5.87
C LEU A 147 -8.50 21.12 4.39
N GLY A 148 -7.99 20.26 3.47
CA GLY A 148 -7.83 20.61 2.05
C GLY A 148 -6.61 21.51 1.77
N LEU A 149 -5.71 21.67 2.73
CA LEU A 149 -4.46 22.40 2.59
C LEU A 149 -3.37 21.50 2.02
N TYR A 150 -3.55 21.08 0.78
CA TYR A 150 -2.76 20.02 0.16
C TYR A 150 -1.28 20.37 -0.03
N TYR A 151 -0.94 21.67 -0.19
CA TYR A 151 0.46 22.10 -0.23
C TYR A 151 1.17 21.92 1.11
N GLN A 152 0.54 22.31 2.21
CA GLN A 152 1.07 22.11 3.56
C GLN A 152 1.15 20.61 3.89
N ALA A 153 0.11 19.86 3.58
CA ALA A 153 0.12 18.41 3.73
C ALA A 153 1.31 17.78 3.00
N LEU A 154 1.52 18.14 1.73
CA LEU A 154 2.63 17.68 0.91
C LEU A 154 3.99 18.02 1.55
N LYS A 155 4.16 19.24 2.06
CA LYS A 155 5.39 19.66 2.75
C LYS A 155 5.68 18.80 3.98
N TYR A 156 4.69 18.57 4.83
CA TYR A 156 4.87 17.79 6.06
C TYR A 156 5.04 16.29 5.79
N PHE A 157 4.33 15.71 4.80
CA PHE A 157 4.58 14.34 4.35
C PHE A 157 6.00 14.17 3.81
N SER A 158 6.51 15.14 3.03
CA SER A 158 7.88 15.11 2.52
C SER A 158 8.92 15.24 3.63
N MET A 159 8.65 16.06 4.65
CA MET A 159 9.53 16.16 5.83
C MET A 159 9.57 14.85 6.62
N ALA A 160 8.41 14.21 6.84
CA ALA A 160 8.32 12.91 7.49
C ALA A 160 9.10 11.84 6.71
N TRP A 161 8.90 11.74 5.39
CA TRP A 161 9.64 10.85 4.50
C TRP A 161 11.15 11.06 4.56
N ASN A 162 11.63 12.30 4.46
CA ASN A 162 13.06 12.60 4.51
C ASN A 162 13.68 12.21 5.86
N GLN A 163 12.93 12.35 6.95
CA GLN A 163 13.39 11.95 8.27
C GLN A 163 13.38 10.43 8.45
N GLU A 164 12.40 9.72 7.87
CA GLU A 164 12.37 8.24 7.81
C GLU A 164 13.62 7.71 7.09
N ILE A 165 13.90 8.21 5.88
CA ILE A 165 15.10 7.83 5.12
C ILE A 165 16.38 8.11 5.91
N LYS A 166 16.47 9.28 6.57
CA LYS A 166 17.67 9.65 7.34
C LYS A 166 17.90 8.75 8.54
N LEU A 167 16.85 8.27 9.21
CA LEU A 167 16.97 7.51 10.47
C LEU A 167 17.00 6.00 10.25
N TYR A 168 16.34 5.52 9.20
CA TYR A 168 16.09 4.09 9.01
C TYR A 168 16.62 3.55 7.68
N ASP A 169 17.12 4.40 6.78
CA ASP A 169 17.45 4.08 5.39
C ASP A 169 16.26 3.50 4.58
N VAL A 170 15.06 3.59 5.13
CA VAL A 170 13.82 3.03 4.57
C VAL A 170 12.68 4.02 4.79
N GLY A 171 11.96 4.36 3.72
CA GLY A 171 10.76 5.21 3.81
C GLY A 171 9.50 4.43 4.15
N ASN A 172 8.48 5.13 4.66
CA ASN A 172 7.15 4.56 4.86
C ASN A 172 6.34 4.62 3.53
N PRO A 173 5.83 3.50 3.01
CA PRO A 173 5.08 3.49 1.74
C PRO A 173 3.80 4.34 1.78
N GLU A 174 3.15 4.52 2.95
CA GLU A 174 2.01 5.44 3.08
C GLU A 174 2.44 6.89 2.87
N SER A 175 3.58 7.32 3.44
CA SER A 175 4.14 8.66 3.23
C SER A 175 4.30 8.96 1.73
N LEU A 176 4.84 8.00 0.96
CA LEU A 176 5.03 8.16 -0.48
C LEU A 176 3.71 8.24 -1.25
N ILE A 177 2.73 7.41 -0.90
CA ILE A 177 1.38 7.45 -1.48
C ILE A 177 0.72 8.81 -1.20
N TYR A 178 0.80 9.31 0.04
CA TYR A 178 0.17 10.55 0.44
C TYR A 178 0.85 11.80 -0.16
N ILE A 179 2.17 11.75 -0.39
CA ILE A 179 2.89 12.76 -1.18
C ILE A 179 2.31 12.83 -2.59
N ASN A 180 2.17 11.68 -3.28
CA ASN A 180 1.60 11.62 -4.62
C ASN A 180 0.15 12.11 -4.67
N ASN A 181 -0.69 11.67 -3.73
CA ASN A 181 -2.09 12.09 -3.63
C ASN A 181 -2.20 13.61 -3.36
N SER A 182 -1.33 14.16 -2.50
CA SER A 182 -1.33 15.60 -2.20
C SER A 182 -0.91 16.45 -3.39
N LEU A 183 0.08 15.99 -4.18
CA LEU A 183 0.47 16.65 -5.44
C LEU A 183 -0.68 16.68 -6.44
N ILE A 184 -1.42 15.58 -6.58
CA ILE A 184 -2.58 15.52 -7.47
C ILE A 184 -3.67 16.50 -7.03
N GLU A 185 -4.01 16.53 -5.75
CA GLU A 185 -5.07 17.41 -5.24
C GLU A 185 -4.64 18.89 -5.30
N TYR A 186 -3.39 19.19 -4.97
CA TYR A 186 -2.88 20.57 -5.02
C TYR A 186 -2.88 21.15 -6.44
N HIS A 187 -2.55 20.35 -7.45
CA HIS A 187 -2.52 20.78 -8.85
C HIS A 187 -3.76 20.34 -9.66
N LYS A 188 -4.87 20.03 -8.99
CA LYS A 188 -6.08 19.48 -9.62
C LYS A 188 -6.60 20.36 -10.77
N SER A 189 -6.64 21.68 -10.60
CA SER A 189 -7.09 22.63 -11.64
C SER A 189 -6.18 22.61 -12.87
N LEU A 190 -4.86 22.50 -12.67
CA LEU A 190 -3.88 22.39 -13.76
C LEU A 190 -4.13 21.11 -14.57
N PHE A 191 -4.38 19.99 -13.92
CA PHE A 191 -4.63 18.72 -14.60
C PHE A 191 -5.96 18.74 -15.34
N GLN A 192 -7.02 19.31 -14.75
CA GLN A 192 -8.31 19.50 -15.39
C GLN A 192 -8.22 20.39 -16.64
N ALA A 193 -7.52 21.53 -16.56
CA ALA A 193 -7.30 22.42 -17.69
C ALA A 193 -6.55 21.75 -18.86
N ASN A 194 -5.69 20.77 -18.56
CA ASN A 194 -4.94 20.01 -19.56
C ASN A 194 -5.59 18.66 -19.92
N GLN A 195 -6.83 18.41 -19.49
CA GLN A 195 -7.59 17.17 -19.73
C GLN A 195 -6.86 15.89 -19.31
N ILE A 196 -6.02 15.98 -18.26
CA ILE A 196 -5.30 14.84 -17.71
C ILE A 196 -6.23 14.10 -16.75
N ARG A 197 -6.45 12.82 -17.02
CA ARG A 197 -7.34 11.97 -16.22
C ARG A 197 -6.64 11.49 -14.96
N VAL A 198 -7.37 11.57 -13.85
CA VAL A 198 -6.99 10.99 -12.56
C VAL A 198 -7.83 9.74 -12.33
N TYR A 199 -7.17 8.60 -12.22
CA TYR A 199 -7.80 7.32 -11.89
C TYR A 199 -7.60 7.01 -10.41
N THR A 200 -8.64 6.53 -9.75
CA THR A 200 -8.58 6.17 -8.33
C THR A 200 -8.69 4.65 -8.17
N ILE A 201 -7.70 4.06 -7.50
CA ILE A 201 -7.68 2.63 -7.14
C ILE A 201 -7.74 2.52 -5.62
N ALA A 202 -8.61 1.64 -5.10
CA ALA A 202 -8.59 1.26 -3.70
C ALA A 202 -7.63 0.09 -3.48
N VAL A 203 -6.80 0.19 -2.43
CA VAL A 203 -5.87 -0.86 -2.02
C VAL A 203 -6.25 -1.33 -0.62
N VAL A 204 -6.72 -2.57 -0.52
CA VAL A 204 -7.31 -3.13 0.69
C VAL A 204 -6.32 -4.09 1.34
N VAL A 205 -5.79 -3.73 2.51
CA VAL A 205 -4.69 -4.42 3.19
C VAL A 205 -4.92 -4.57 4.70
N PRO A 206 -4.32 -5.59 5.35
CA PRO A 206 -4.56 -5.92 6.75
C PRO A 206 -3.52 -5.23 7.67
N PHE A 207 -3.80 -4.04 8.17
CA PHE A 207 -2.85 -3.33 9.05
C PHE A 207 -2.75 -3.92 10.45
N TYR A 208 -3.81 -4.53 10.97
CA TYR A 208 -3.81 -5.09 12.34
C TYR A 208 -3.14 -6.45 12.45
N HIS A 209 -2.90 -7.12 11.33
CA HIS A 209 -2.27 -8.42 11.30
C HIS A 209 -0.75 -8.31 11.13
N ASN A 210 -0.02 -9.13 11.86
CA ASN A 210 1.46 -9.17 11.83
C ASN A 210 2.10 -7.77 11.96
N SER A 211 1.57 -6.93 12.84
CA SER A 211 2.05 -5.55 13.08
C SER A 211 2.15 -4.70 11.80
N GLY A 212 1.27 -4.93 10.82
CA GLY A 212 1.24 -4.19 9.56
C GLY A 212 2.36 -4.53 8.57
N LYS A 213 3.24 -5.50 8.86
CA LYS A 213 4.35 -5.85 7.96
C LYS A 213 3.88 -6.25 6.56
N VAL A 214 2.86 -7.09 6.49
CA VAL A 214 2.28 -7.51 5.20
C VAL A 214 1.67 -6.36 4.43
N ALA A 215 0.95 -5.46 5.12
CA ALA A 215 0.41 -4.25 4.51
C ALA A 215 1.53 -3.37 3.93
N ALA A 216 2.62 -3.17 4.69
CA ALA A 216 3.78 -2.41 4.22
C ALA A 216 4.42 -3.03 2.97
N GLU A 217 4.58 -4.36 2.92
CA GLU A 217 5.12 -5.07 1.76
C GLU A 217 4.27 -4.86 0.50
N ILE A 218 2.95 -4.96 0.60
CA ILE A 218 2.02 -4.70 -0.50
C ILE A 218 2.11 -3.23 -0.93
N LEU A 219 2.04 -2.31 0.02
CA LEU A 219 2.06 -0.87 -0.24
C LEU A 219 3.40 -0.39 -0.85
N ARG A 220 4.53 -1.06 -0.61
CA ARG A 220 5.79 -0.78 -1.32
C ARG A 220 5.65 -0.97 -2.82
N GLY A 221 5.04 -2.05 -3.29
CA GLY A 221 4.78 -2.27 -4.71
C GLY A 221 3.82 -1.23 -5.29
N ILE A 222 2.72 -0.96 -4.58
CA ILE A 222 1.70 0.02 -4.97
C ILE A 222 2.27 1.44 -5.10
N SER A 223 3.04 1.89 -4.09
CA SER A 223 3.62 3.23 -4.09
C SER A 223 4.69 3.41 -5.16
N GLN A 224 5.46 2.35 -5.49
CA GLN A 224 6.42 2.40 -6.58
C GLN A 224 5.75 2.64 -7.94
N ILE A 225 4.71 1.87 -8.26
CA ILE A 225 4.02 2.04 -9.55
C ILE A 225 3.27 3.37 -9.60
N GLN A 226 2.65 3.81 -8.49
CA GLN A 226 2.03 5.12 -8.40
C GLN A 226 3.05 6.23 -8.70
N LEU A 227 4.21 6.18 -8.05
CA LEU A 227 5.28 7.15 -8.26
C LEU A 227 5.76 7.16 -9.71
N GLN A 228 6.02 5.99 -10.31
CA GLN A 228 6.51 5.90 -11.68
C GLN A 228 5.52 6.46 -12.70
N VAL A 229 4.24 6.16 -12.55
CA VAL A 229 3.19 6.65 -13.45
C VAL A 229 2.98 8.15 -13.30
N ASN A 230 2.87 8.64 -12.08
CA ASN A 230 2.60 10.04 -11.79
C ASN A 230 3.81 10.93 -12.16
N TRP A 231 5.02 10.43 -11.96
CA TRP A 231 6.25 11.19 -12.16
C TRP A 231 6.41 11.72 -13.59
N LEU A 232 5.98 10.96 -14.60
CA LEU A 232 6.00 11.43 -16.00
C LEU A 232 5.20 12.72 -16.17
N THR A 233 4.02 12.78 -15.57
CA THR A 233 3.16 13.96 -15.60
C THR A 233 3.73 15.07 -14.72
N PHE A 234 4.18 14.78 -13.51
CA PHE A 234 4.78 15.77 -12.61
C PHE A 234 6.01 16.43 -13.23
N ASN A 235 6.88 15.66 -13.85
CA ASN A 235 8.08 16.17 -14.53
C ASN A 235 7.71 17.05 -15.74
N LYS A 236 6.71 16.65 -16.54
CA LYS A 236 6.22 17.42 -17.69
C LYS A 236 5.78 18.83 -17.31
N PHE A 237 5.18 19.00 -16.13
CA PHE A 237 4.70 20.29 -15.62
C PHE A 237 5.66 20.96 -14.63
N ASN A 238 6.90 20.44 -14.45
CA ASN A 238 7.91 20.93 -13.51
C ASN A 238 7.43 21.00 -12.04
N LEU A 239 6.53 20.12 -11.64
CA LEU A 239 5.97 20.11 -10.28
C LEU A 239 6.97 19.60 -9.24
N ASP A 240 8.02 18.92 -9.68
CA ASP A 240 9.17 18.49 -8.86
C ASP A 240 9.96 19.67 -8.26
N LYS A 241 9.79 20.87 -8.78
CA LYS A 241 10.44 22.11 -8.28
C LYS A 241 9.65 22.80 -7.17
N THR A 242 8.38 22.43 -6.98
CA THR A 242 7.47 23.06 -6.01
C THR A 242 7.87 22.75 -4.57
N ILE A 243 8.44 21.57 -4.33
CA ILE A 243 8.95 21.09 -3.04
C ILE A 243 10.20 20.25 -3.31
N ASP A 244 11.10 20.17 -2.34
CA ASP A 244 12.26 19.28 -2.42
C ASP A 244 11.84 17.81 -2.41
N LEU A 245 11.61 17.27 -3.60
CA LEU A 245 11.27 15.88 -3.87
C LEU A 245 12.50 15.05 -4.29
N ASN A 246 13.72 15.56 -4.10
CA ASN A 246 14.93 14.90 -4.59
C ASN A 246 15.11 13.49 -4.03
N SER A 247 14.67 13.24 -2.79
CA SER A 247 14.76 11.93 -2.14
C SER A 247 13.83 10.87 -2.76
N ILE A 248 12.70 11.28 -3.33
CA ILE A 248 11.73 10.38 -3.99
C ILE A 248 11.86 10.39 -5.51
N LYS A 249 12.63 11.32 -6.08
CA LYS A 249 12.83 11.40 -7.53
C LYS A 249 13.41 10.09 -8.06
N PRO A 250 12.70 9.38 -8.95
CA PRO A 250 13.23 8.15 -9.53
C PRO A 250 14.53 8.45 -10.29
N LYS A 251 15.62 7.82 -9.90
CA LYS A 251 16.92 7.95 -10.59
C LYS A 251 16.89 7.29 -11.97
N ILE A 252 15.94 6.38 -12.17
CA ILE A 252 15.78 5.58 -13.39
C ILE A 252 14.29 5.56 -13.72
N PHE A 253 13.98 5.93 -14.97
CA PHE A 253 12.61 5.88 -15.50
C PHE A 253 12.44 4.69 -16.41
N SER A 254 11.30 3.99 -16.26
CA SER A 254 10.77 3.14 -17.32
C SER A 254 9.50 3.81 -17.86
N THR A 255 9.33 3.83 -19.17
CA THR A 255 8.07 4.22 -19.81
C THR A 255 7.06 3.09 -19.66
N LEU A 256 6.60 2.85 -18.41
CA LEU A 256 5.58 1.84 -18.14
C LEU A 256 4.27 2.19 -18.84
N ILE A 257 3.90 3.47 -18.83
CA ILE A 257 2.69 4.03 -19.42
C ILE A 257 3.12 5.19 -20.32
N SER A 258 2.63 5.22 -21.56
CA SER A 258 2.98 6.26 -22.54
C SER A 258 2.03 7.46 -22.48
N SER A 259 0.78 7.22 -22.05
CA SER A 259 -0.25 8.26 -21.98
C SER A 259 -0.14 9.05 -20.67
N PRO A 260 -0.37 10.38 -20.67
CA PRO A 260 -0.36 11.18 -19.45
C PRO A 260 -1.62 10.89 -18.63
N ILE A 261 -1.50 9.96 -17.70
CA ILE A 261 -2.52 9.61 -16.70
C ILE A 261 -1.95 9.82 -15.30
N LEU A 262 -2.81 10.03 -14.34
CA LEU A 262 -2.47 10.12 -12.93
C LEU A 262 -3.19 9.04 -12.14
N LEU A 263 -2.49 8.46 -11.19
CA LEU A 263 -2.98 7.42 -10.31
C LEU A 263 -3.08 7.96 -8.87
N LYS A 264 -4.29 7.97 -8.33
CA LYS A 264 -4.58 8.28 -6.94
C LYS A 264 -4.91 6.99 -6.19
N ILE A 265 -4.36 6.80 -5.01
CA ILE A 265 -4.54 5.57 -4.22
C ILE A 265 -5.36 5.87 -2.97
N LEU A 266 -6.44 5.10 -2.78
CA LEU A 266 -7.18 5.00 -1.53
C LEU A 266 -6.66 3.78 -0.76
N ILE A 267 -6.03 4.00 0.38
CA ILE A 267 -5.63 2.94 1.29
C ILE A 267 -6.82 2.58 2.17
N VAL A 268 -7.16 1.30 2.25
CA VAL A 268 -8.28 0.79 3.04
C VAL A 268 -7.79 -0.32 3.97
N ASN A 269 -8.10 -0.20 5.26
CA ASN A 269 -7.82 -1.24 6.24
C ASN A 269 -8.88 -2.34 6.18
N ASP A 270 -8.44 -3.59 6.07
CA ASP A 270 -9.30 -4.76 6.22
C ASP A 270 -9.01 -5.44 7.57
N PRO A 271 -9.82 -5.15 8.61
CA PRO A 271 -9.63 -5.72 9.95
C PRO A 271 -10.16 -7.15 10.08
N ASN A 272 -10.72 -7.72 9.01
CA ASN A 272 -11.34 -9.04 9.05
C ASN A 272 -10.30 -10.14 9.32
N ASN A 273 -10.74 -11.24 9.88
CA ASN A 273 -9.92 -12.41 10.23
C ASN A 273 -10.56 -13.70 9.70
N LEU A 274 -9.96 -14.84 10.04
CA LEU A 274 -10.42 -16.18 9.59
C LEU A 274 -11.88 -16.48 9.97
N TYR A 275 -12.36 -15.92 11.07
CA TYR A 275 -13.67 -16.21 11.64
C TYR A 275 -14.76 -15.22 11.22
N THR A 276 -14.41 -14.18 10.47
CA THR A 276 -15.36 -13.16 10.05
C THR A 276 -16.10 -13.63 8.79
N PRO A 277 -17.37 -14.07 8.87
CA PRO A 277 -18.08 -14.62 7.72
C PRO A 277 -18.56 -13.54 6.73
N TYR A 278 -18.42 -12.28 7.11
CA TYR A 278 -18.98 -11.13 6.41
C TYR A 278 -17.97 -9.98 6.37
N ASN A 279 -17.60 -9.54 5.18
CA ASN A 279 -16.63 -8.46 5.03
C ASN A 279 -17.31 -7.08 4.98
N GLN A 280 -17.44 -6.44 6.14
CA GLN A 280 -18.03 -5.10 6.26
C GLN A 280 -17.24 -4.03 5.51
N THR A 281 -15.92 -4.15 5.44
CA THR A 281 -15.06 -3.23 4.69
C THR A 281 -15.41 -3.26 3.20
N ALA A 282 -15.57 -4.46 2.64
CA ALA A 282 -15.93 -4.62 1.23
C ALA A 282 -17.33 -4.09 0.92
N GLU A 283 -18.31 -4.34 1.80
CA GLU A 283 -19.66 -3.79 1.66
C GLU A 283 -19.66 -2.26 1.61
N LYS A 284 -18.98 -1.63 2.57
CA LYS A 284 -18.86 -0.16 2.64
C LYS A 284 -18.14 0.40 1.42
N LEU A 285 -17.04 -0.22 1.01
CA LEU A 285 -16.28 0.20 -0.17
C LEU A 285 -17.12 0.09 -1.44
N ALA A 286 -17.89 -1.00 -1.58
CA ALA A 286 -18.83 -1.21 -2.69
C ALA A 286 -20.02 -0.22 -2.65
N ALA A 287 -20.43 0.26 -1.49
CA ALA A 287 -21.45 1.31 -1.39
C ALA A 287 -20.94 2.69 -1.82
N LEU A 288 -19.66 2.99 -1.56
CA LEU A 288 -19.03 4.29 -1.80
C LEU A 288 -18.32 4.40 -3.16
N PHE A 289 -18.26 3.35 -3.99
CA PHE A 289 -17.36 3.31 -5.15
C PHE A 289 -17.60 4.43 -6.17
N GLN A 290 -18.86 4.81 -6.40
CA GLN A 290 -19.19 5.90 -7.33
C GLN A 290 -18.76 7.26 -6.77
N GLU A 291 -19.04 7.52 -5.49
CA GLU A 291 -18.64 8.75 -4.81
C GLU A 291 -17.10 8.92 -4.82
N LEU A 292 -16.40 7.82 -4.61
CA LEU A 292 -14.93 7.77 -4.61
C LEU A 292 -14.33 7.66 -6.02
N SER A 293 -15.16 7.54 -7.06
CA SER A 293 -14.73 7.33 -8.45
C SER A 293 -13.72 6.19 -8.61
N LEU A 294 -13.98 5.07 -7.93
CA LEU A 294 -13.07 3.91 -7.98
C LEU A 294 -13.18 3.20 -9.32
N ILE A 295 -12.01 2.96 -9.95
CA ILE A 295 -11.91 2.21 -11.19
C ILE A 295 -11.64 0.72 -10.96
N ALA A 296 -10.88 0.38 -9.92
CA ALA A 296 -10.53 -0.98 -9.54
C ALA A 296 -10.20 -1.09 -8.05
N ILE A 297 -10.19 -2.32 -7.54
CA ILE A 297 -9.78 -2.67 -6.19
C ILE A 297 -8.61 -3.64 -6.27
N ILE A 298 -7.53 -3.37 -5.54
CA ILE A 298 -6.40 -4.28 -5.33
C ILE A 298 -6.49 -4.84 -3.91
N GLY A 299 -6.60 -6.13 -3.77
CA GLY A 299 -6.77 -6.81 -2.48
C GLY A 299 -7.66 -8.06 -2.65
N HIS A 300 -8.14 -8.64 -1.62
CA HIS A 300 -7.74 -8.59 -0.22
C HIS A 300 -6.51 -9.47 0.02
N TYR A 301 -5.94 -9.44 1.25
CA TYR A 301 -4.70 -10.17 1.51
C TYR A 301 -4.92 -11.68 1.59
N SER A 302 -5.82 -12.14 2.45
CA SER A 302 -6.07 -13.57 2.64
C SER A 302 -7.16 -14.11 1.72
N SER A 303 -7.16 -15.42 1.53
CA SER A 303 -8.19 -16.09 0.72
C SER A 303 -9.58 -15.99 1.36
N GLU A 304 -9.66 -16.01 2.68
CA GLU A 304 -10.89 -15.83 3.45
C GLU A 304 -11.48 -14.44 3.24
N MET A 305 -10.66 -13.41 3.42
CA MET A 305 -11.05 -12.02 3.23
C MET A 305 -11.51 -11.78 1.78
N THR A 306 -10.77 -12.30 0.81
CA THR A 306 -11.09 -12.19 -0.62
C THR A 306 -12.41 -12.87 -0.96
N LYS A 307 -12.63 -14.11 -0.49
CA LYS A 307 -13.86 -14.87 -0.73
C LYS A 307 -15.08 -14.15 -0.15
N ASN A 308 -14.96 -13.62 1.06
CA ASN A 308 -16.05 -12.92 1.75
C ASN A 308 -16.33 -11.52 1.17
N ALA A 309 -15.33 -10.87 0.58
CA ALA A 309 -15.46 -9.55 -0.04
C ALA A 309 -16.03 -9.60 -1.45
N PHE A 310 -15.68 -10.62 -2.20
CA PHE A 310 -15.87 -10.68 -3.66
C PHE A 310 -17.31 -10.36 -4.09
N ARG A 311 -18.34 -10.94 -3.46
CA ARG A 311 -19.75 -10.77 -3.80
C ARG A 311 -20.18 -9.29 -3.85
N PHE A 312 -19.67 -8.47 -2.91
CA PHE A 312 -20.03 -7.04 -2.85
C PHE A 312 -19.50 -6.26 -4.05
N TYR A 313 -18.33 -6.66 -4.56
CA TYR A 313 -17.72 -6.04 -5.73
C TYR A 313 -18.35 -6.52 -7.04
N ALA A 314 -18.63 -7.82 -7.14
CA ALA A 314 -19.26 -8.41 -8.31
C ALA A 314 -20.65 -7.81 -8.58
N ASP A 315 -21.47 -7.64 -7.55
CA ASP A 315 -22.81 -7.04 -7.63
C ASP A 315 -22.80 -5.59 -8.16
N LYS A 316 -21.65 -4.92 -8.09
CA LYS A 316 -21.43 -3.53 -8.56
C LYS A 316 -20.63 -3.43 -9.85
N GLY A 317 -20.20 -4.54 -10.45
CA GLY A 317 -19.32 -4.53 -11.60
C GLY A 317 -17.93 -3.94 -11.31
N LEU A 318 -17.48 -4.04 -10.04
CA LEU A 318 -16.16 -3.57 -9.63
C LEU A 318 -15.10 -4.61 -9.96
N VAL A 319 -14.04 -4.18 -10.64
CA VAL A 319 -12.89 -5.02 -10.94
C VAL A 319 -12.08 -5.24 -9.67
N LEU A 320 -11.92 -6.52 -9.27
CA LEU A 320 -11.04 -6.96 -8.20
C LEU A 320 -9.80 -7.63 -8.78
N VAL A 321 -8.63 -7.04 -8.56
CA VAL A 321 -7.35 -7.65 -8.92
C VAL A 321 -6.63 -8.09 -7.65
N ASN A 322 -6.42 -9.38 -7.52
CA ASN A 322 -5.84 -9.97 -6.32
C ASN A 322 -4.36 -10.28 -6.50
N ALA A 323 -3.54 -9.76 -5.59
CA ALA A 323 -2.09 -9.90 -5.60
C ALA A 323 -1.55 -11.02 -4.69
N CYS A 324 -2.34 -11.48 -3.71
CA CYS A 324 -1.81 -12.29 -2.60
C CYS A 324 -2.54 -13.60 -2.32
N SER A 325 -3.85 -13.68 -2.55
CA SER A 325 -4.67 -14.83 -2.19
C SER A 325 -4.49 -16.00 -3.15
N THR A 326 -4.16 -17.18 -2.63
CA THR A 326 -3.71 -18.32 -3.44
C THR A 326 -4.65 -19.52 -3.45
N SER A 327 -5.68 -19.57 -2.55
CA SER A 327 -6.58 -20.73 -2.42
C SER A 327 -7.25 -21.12 -3.75
N ASN A 328 -7.32 -22.42 -4.00
CA ASN A 328 -8.02 -22.96 -5.17
C ASN A 328 -9.52 -22.68 -5.14
N GLU A 329 -10.11 -22.46 -3.97
CA GLU A 329 -11.52 -22.09 -3.84
C GLU A 329 -11.86 -20.78 -4.53
N LEU A 330 -10.88 -19.89 -4.75
CA LEU A 330 -11.06 -18.65 -5.48
C LEU A 330 -11.17 -18.87 -7.01
N THR A 331 -10.63 -19.97 -7.53
CA THR A 331 -10.77 -20.35 -8.95
C THR A 331 -12.21 -20.71 -9.29
N ASP A 332 -12.91 -21.36 -8.37
CA ASP A 332 -14.28 -21.83 -8.58
C ASP A 332 -15.33 -20.71 -8.47
N LEU A 333 -14.91 -19.54 -8.01
CA LEU A 333 -15.80 -18.38 -7.99
C LEU A 333 -16.24 -17.93 -9.38
N SER A 334 -15.70 -18.50 -10.47
CA SER A 334 -16.06 -18.40 -11.90
C SER A 334 -16.56 -17.03 -12.37
N LEU A 335 -15.92 -15.95 -11.92
CA LEU A 335 -16.59 -14.67 -11.82
C LEU A 335 -15.93 -13.63 -12.70
N MET A 336 -16.73 -12.96 -13.48
CA MET A 336 -16.35 -12.03 -14.53
C MET A 336 -15.49 -10.86 -14.05
N SER A 337 -15.47 -10.53 -12.74
CA SER A 337 -14.80 -9.34 -12.20
C SER A 337 -13.56 -9.63 -11.33
N PHE A 338 -13.08 -10.88 -11.28
CA PHE A 338 -11.95 -11.30 -10.46
C PHE A 338 -10.73 -11.70 -11.31
N PHE A 339 -9.58 -11.12 -11.00
CA PHE A 339 -8.30 -11.40 -11.66
C PHE A 339 -7.21 -11.65 -10.63
N ARG A 340 -6.59 -12.84 -10.65
CA ARG A 340 -5.58 -13.24 -9.67
C ARG A 340 -4.19 -13.27 -10.28
N LEU A 341 -3.28 -12.43 -9.76
CA LEU A 341 -1.89 -12.31 -10.20
C LEU A 341 -0.98 -13.39 -9.61
N THR A 342 -1.22 -13.72 -8.34
CA THR A 342 -0.39 -14.68 -7.61
C THR A 342 -0.68 -16.12 -8.06
N THR A 343 0.24 -17.01 -7.72
CA THR A 343 0.19 -18.42 -8.11
C THR A 343 -0.80 -19.19 -7.25
N PRO A 344 -1.78 -19.90 -7.84
CA PRO A 344 -2.69 -20.76 -7.09
C PRO A 344 -2.00 -21.86 -6.29
N ASP A 345 -2.62 -22.30 -5.18
CA ASP A 345 -2.06 -23.30 -4.28
C ASP A 345 -1.72 -24.62 -4.97
N ASN A 346 -2.54 -25.08 -5.91
CA ASN A 346 -2.26 -26.32 -6.65
C ASN A 346 -0.95 -26.24 -7.43
N THR A 347 -0.64 -25.10 -8.04
CA THR A 347 0.60 -24.92 -8.80
C THR A 347 1.81 -24.79 -7.87
N ASN A 348 1.68 -24.03 -6.78
CA ASN A 348 2.75 -23.92 -5.77
C ASN A 348 3.02 -25.27 -5.09
N ALA A 349 1.96 -26.00 -4.72
CA ALA A 349 2.07 -27.31 -4.07
C ALA A 349 2.70 -28.35 -5.02
N GLN A 350 2.31 -28.35 -6.31
CA GLN A 350 2.93 -29.22 -7.30
C GLN A 350 4.44 -28.94 -7.39
N ARG A 351 4.82 -27.67 -7.57
CA ARG A 351 6.24 -27.29 -7.68
C ARG A 351 7.06 -27.73 -6.45
N LEU A 352 6.49 -27.53 -5.25
CA LEU A 352 7.14 -27.94 -4.01
C LEU A 352 7.21 -29.48 -3.92
N ALA A 353 6.16 -30.22 -4.25
CA ALA A 353 6.14 -31.68 -4.26
C ALA A 353 7.20 -32.23 -5.20
N ASP A 354 7.29 -31.72 -6.45
CA ASP A 354 8.28 -32.14 -7.43
C ASP A 354 9.71 -31.93 -6.90
N PHE A 355 9.97 -30.80 -6.24
CA PHE A 355 11.26 -30.52 -5.61
C PHE A 355 11.56 -31.50 -4.49
N LEU A 356 10.61 -31.73 -3.56
CA LEU A 356 10.77 -32.67 -2.44
C LEU A 356 11.05 -34.09 -2.94
N MET A 357 10.34 -34.52 -3.95
CA MET A 357 10.53 -35.86 -4.53
C MET A 357 11.89 -36.02 -5.22
N SER A 358 12.38 -34.96 -5.89
CA SER A 358 13.74 -35.00 -6.46
C SER A 358 14.81 -35.10 -5.38
N HIS A 359 14.57 -34.49 -4.19
CA HIS A 359 15.50 -34.51 -3.06
C HIS A 359 15.63 -35.87 -2.38
N ILE A 360 14.59 -36.70 -2.44
CA ILE A 360 14.57 -38.03 -1.85
C ILE A 360 14.60 -39.15 -2.89
N ALA A 361 14.91 -38.85 -4.14
CA ALA A 361 14.82 -39.82 -5.25
C ALA A 361 15.60 -41.13 -5.01
N GLU A 362 16.74 -41.04 -4.30
CA GLU A 362 17.64 -42.16 -4.00
C GLU A 362 17.24 -42.95 -2.74
N ARG A 363 16.25 -42.48 -1.96
CA ARG A 363 15.81 -43.15 -0.75
C ARG A 363 14.75 -44.21 -1.06
N GLU A 364 14.81 -45.37 -0.38
CA GLU A 364 13.80 -46.43 -0.54
C GLU A 364 12.44 -45.96 0.00
N GLN A 365 12.45 -45.31 1.17
CA GLN A 365 11.25 -44.79 1.81
C GLN A 365 11.58 -43.58 2.69
N SER A 366 10.72 -42.58 2.68
CA SER A 366 10.86 -41.35 3.49
C SER A 366 9.59 -41.06 4.28
N LYS A 367 9.76 -40.54 5.49
CA LYS A 367 8.66 -40.10 6.35
C LYS A 367 8.44 -38.61 6.23
N ILE A 368 7.20 -38.20 6.02
CA ILE A 368 6.80 -36.80 5.87
C ILE A 368 5.74 -36.40 6.89
N ALA A 369 5.94 -35.27 7.56
CA ALA A 369 4.98 -34.64 8.44
C ALA A 369 4.44 -33.35 7.81
N LEU A 370 3.16 -33.06 8.00
CA LEU A 370 2.51 -31.86 7.50
C LEU A 370 1.80 -31.15 8.64
N ILE A 371 2.15 -29.86 8.86
CA ILE A 371 1.59 -29.03 9.92
C ILE A 371 1.00 -27.76 9.29
N TYR A 372 -0.25 -27.44 9.59
CA TYR A 372 -0.98 -26.33 8.99
C TYR A 372 -1.99 -25.72 9.96
N ASN A 373 -2.52 -24.53 9.64
CA ASN A 373 -3.66 -23.95 10.36
C ASN A 373 -4.97 -24.53 9.78
N HIS A 374 -5.67 -25.35 10.58
CA HIS A 374 -6.91 -26.02 10.15
C HIS A 374 -8.10 -25.06 10.02
N ASN A 375 -8.03 -23.84 10.57
CA ASN A 375 -9.09 -22.83 10.47
C ASN A 375 -8.99 -22.00 9.19
N SER A 376 -7.85 -22.03 8.49
CA SER A 376 -7.62 -21.23 7.30
C SER A 376 -7.98 -21.97 6.01
N ILE A 377 -8.85 -21.38 5.20
CA ILE A 377 -9.21 -21.87 3.85
C ILE A 377 -7.95 -22.00 2.97
N TYR A 378 -7.04 -21.03 3.07
CA TYR A 378 -5.76 -21.08 2.38
C TYR A 378 -4.93 -22.29 2.80
N CYS A 379 -4.73 -22.50 4.11
CA CYS A 379 -3.92 -23.60 4.60
C CYS A 379 -4.52 -24.96 4.25
N GLN A 380 -5.85 -25.10 4.32
CA GLN A 380 -6.57 -26.31 3.89
C GLN A 380 -6.40 -26.56 2.39
N SER A 381 -6.54 -25.51 1.55
CA SER A 381 -6.37 -25.57 0.10
C SER A 381 -4.96 -26.04 -0.28
N TYR A 382 -3.94 -25.44 0.34
CA TYR A 382 -2.54 -25.83 0.10
C TYR A 382 -2.25 -27.27 0.57
N ARG A 383 -2.70 -27.61 1.79
CA ARG A 383 -2.58 -28.97 2.37
C ARG A 383 -3.20 -30.02 1.45
N ASN A 384 -4.43 -29.78 0.96
CA ASN A 384 -5.13 -30.72 0.09
C ASN A 384 -4.39 -30.88 -1.26
N SER A 385 -3.87 -29.81 -1.80
CA SER A 385 -3.06 -29.85 -3.02
C SER A 385 -1.76 -30.63 -2.80
N MET A 386 -1.05 -30.40 -1.68
CA MET A 386 0.15 -31.18 -1.34
C MET A 386 -0.14 -32.66 -1.21
N LYS A 387 -1.18 -33.05 -0.46
CA LYS A 387 -1.58 -34.47 -0.34
C LYS A 387 -1.81 -35.08 -1.71
N LYS A 388 -2.62 -34.43 -2.55
CA LYS A 388 -2.93 -34.92 -3.90
C LYS A 388 -1.68 -35.23 -4.73
N TYR A 389 -0.69 -34.32 -4.72
CA TYR A 389 0.53 -34.53 -5.49
C TYR A 389 1.47 -35.57 -4.88
N LEU A 390 1.53 -35.65 -3.56
CA LEU A 390 2.38 -36.61 -2.86
C LEU A 390 1.76 -38.03 -2.84
N GLU A 391 0.46 -38.18 -2.96
CA GLU A 391 -0.22 -39.50 -3.11
C GLU A 391 0.28 -40.28 -4.33
N ALA A 392 0.72 -39.60 -5.39
CA ALA A 392 1.34 -40.26 -6.54
C ALA A 392 2.64 -41.00 -6.19
N TYR A 393 3.22 -40.76 -5.01
CA TYR A 393 4.49 -41.32 -4.54
C TYR A 393 4.32 -42.15 -3.27
N GLN A 394 3.11 -42.65 -3.00
CA GLN A 394 2.78 -43.41 -1.78
C GLN A 394 3.69 -44.62 -1.53
N ASP A 395 4.26 -45.22 -2.57
CA ASP A 395 5.21 -46.32 -2.45
C ASP A 395 6.56 -45.90 -1.84
N LYS A 396 6.89 -44.60 -1.91
CA LYS A 396 8.12 -44.01 -1.39
C LYS A 396 7.91 -43.15 -0.15
N LEU A 397 6.66 -42.84 0.20
CA LEU A 397 6.34 -41.91 1.28
C LEU A 397 5.47 -42.54 2.34
N ILE A 398 5.87 -42.38 3.61
CA ILE A 398 5.02 -42.64 4.78
C ILE A 398 4.52 -41.27 5.27
N PHE A 399 3.23 -40.99 5.08
CA PHE A 399 2.57 -39.85 5.68
C PHE A 399 2.32 -40.09 7.15
N LEU A 400 2.86 -39.23 8.01
CA LEU A 400 2.41 -39.13 9.38
C LEU A 400 1.18 -38.21 9.40
N GLU A 401 0.01 -38.80 9.31
CA GLU A 401 -1.23 -38.06 9.40
C GLU A 401 -1.39 -37.47 10.80
N GLU A 402 -1.92 -36.22 10.84
CA GLU A 402 -2.30 -35.53 12.07
C GLU A 402 -1.17 -35.27 13.09
N CYS A 403 -0.07 -34.65 12.59
CA CYS A 403 0.97 -34.15 13.48
C CYS A 403 0.53 -32.96 14.35
N GLY A 404 -0.75 -32.53 14.22
CA GLY A 404 -1.33 -31.43 14.94
C GLY A 404 -1.46 -30.14 14.11
N TYR A 405 -1.94 -29.10 14.75
CA TYR A 405 -2.26 -27.83 14.09
C TYR A 405 -1.35 -26.70 14.56
N ILE A 406 -0.83 -25.94 13.60
CA ILE A 406 0.17 -24.89 13.87
C ILE A 406 -0.40 -23.71 14.67
N ASN A 407 -1.70 -23.48 14.65
CA ASN A 407 -2.37 -22.37 15.35
C ASN A 407 -2.72 -22.68 16.81
N GLU A 408 -2.41 -23.88 17.30
CA GLU A 408 -2.65 -24.24 18.69
C GLU A 408 -1.64 -23.58 19.67
N SER A 409 -1.85 -23.83 20.97
CA SER A 409 -0.94 -23.29 21.99
C SER A 409 0.49 -23.80 21.82
N TYR A 410 1.45 -22.99 22.20
CA TYR A 410 2.88 -23.35 22.21
C TYR A 410 3.15 -24.73 22.83
N TYR A 411 2.51 -25.03 23.96
CA TYR A 411 2.68 -26.31 24.64
C TYR A 411 2.23 -27.50 23.78
N ARG A 412 1.08 -27.39 23.11
CA ARG A 412 0.59 -28.47 22.23
C ARG A 412 1.50 -28.65 21.03
N VAL A 413 1.93 -27.55 20.41
CA VAL A 413 2.83 -27.60 19.25
C VAL A 413 4.17 -28.22 19.64
N GLN A 414 4.69 -27.96 20.83
CA GLN A 414 5.87 -28.66 21.33
C GLN A 414 5.66 -30.19 21.42
N LYS A 415 4.49 -30.64 21.86
CA LYS A 415 4.18 -32.07 21.89
C LYS A 415 4.13 -32.69 20.49
N TYR A 416 3.57 -31.99 19.53
CA TYR A 416 3.60 -32.45 18.13
C TYR A 416 5.03 -32.56 17.60
N ILE A 417 5.87 -31.61 17.91
CA ILE A 417 7.29 -31.60 17.53
C ILE A 417 8.01 -32.82 18.17
N GLU A 418 7.81 -33.06 19.47
CA GLU A 418 8.39 -34.23 20.15
C GLU A 418 7.95 -35.56 19.49
N ASN A 419 6.70 -35.65 19.04
CA ASN A 419 6.19 -36.83 18.35
C ASN A 419 6.83 -36.98 16.95
N ILE A 420 6.95 -35.86 16.20
CA ILE A 420 7.63 -35.82 14.90
C ILE A 420 9.10 -36.28 15.04
N GLN A 421 9.80 -35.78 16.06
CA GLN A 421 11.18 -36.18 16.34
C GLN A 421 11.32 -37.66 16.66
N ARG A 422 10.43 -38.20 17.53
CA ARG A 422 10.43 -39.63 17.86
C ARG A 422 10.11 -40.52 16.67
N ALA A 423 9.25 -40.06 15.76
CA ALA A 423 8.93 -40.75 14.52
C ALA A 423 10.09 -40.77 13.52
N GLY A 424 11.09 -39.91 13.70
CA GLY A 424 12.23 -39.79 12.81
C GLY A 424 11.82 -39.38 11.39
N VAL A 425 11.18 -38.21 11.25
CA VAL A 425 10.74 -37.72 9.94
C VAL A 425 11.90 -37.17 9.13
N ASP A 426 11.86 -37.38 7.82
CA ASP A 426 12.83 -36.88 6.85
C ASP A 426 12.45 -35.49 6.35
N MET A 427 11.16 -35.16 6.35
CA MET A 427 10.65 -33.89 5.85
C MET A 427 9.48 -33.37 6.70
N ILE A 428 9.43 -32.05 6.91
CA ILE A 428 8.29 -31.36 7.53
C ILE A 428 7.80 -30.28 6.57
N ILE A 429 6.52 -30.31 6.23
CA ILE A 429 5.86 -29.26 5.46
C ILE A 429 5.07 -28.35 6.42
N ILE A 430 5.37 -27.04 6.40
CA ILE A 430 4.77 -26.04 7.28
C ILE A 430 3.92 -25.08 6.45
N ILE A 431 2.64 -24.92 6.80
CA ILE A 431 1.70 -24.05 6.11
C ILE A 431 1.05 -23.09 7.13
N PRO A 432 1.73 -21.98 7.47
CA PRO A 432 1.14 -20.95 8.33
C PRO A 432 0.16 -20.08 7.54
N ASP A 433 -0.80 -19.45 8.24
CA ASP A 433 -1.83 -18.61 7.62
C ASP A 433 -1.39 -17.20 7.20
N GLY A 434 -0.11 -16.90 7.28
CA GLY A 434 0.45 -15.61 6.91
C GLY A 434 0.33 -14.52 7.97
N GLY A 435 0.02 -14.88 9.21
CA GLY A 435 -0.03 -13.99 10.37
C GLY A 435 -1.43 -13.48 10.70
N LEU A 436 -2.48 -14.13 10.19
CA LEU A 436 -3.87 -13.85 10.60
C LEU A 436 -4.12 -14.32 12.02
N GLU A 437 -3.54 -15.47 12.40
CA GLU A 437 -3.48 -15.93 13.78
C GLU A 437 -2.03 -15.84 14.29
N PRO A 438 -1.76 -15.08 15.35
CA PRO A 438 -0.39 -14.89 15.87
C PRO A 438 0.34 -16.20 16.19
N ASN A 439 -0.37 -17.17 16.75
CA ASN A 439 0.21 -18.48 17.10
C ASN A 439 0.72 -19.25 15.88
N SER A 440 0.02 -19.17 14.76
CA SER A 440 0.40 -19.86 13.53
C SER A 440 1.81 -19.47 13.06
N LEU A 441 2.09 -18.18 13.01
CA LEU A 441 3.41 -17.69 12.59
C LEU A 441 4.49 -17.93 13.66
N ASN A 442 4.17 -17.71 14.93
CA ASN A 442 5.12 -17.94 16.03
C ASN A 442 5.51 -19.42 16.11
N ASN A 443 4.56 -20.34 15.97
CA ASN A 443 4.82 -21.76 15.99
C ASN A 443 5.58 -22.26 14.74
N ALA A 444 5.36 -21.64 13.58
CA ALA A 444 6.18 -21.89 12.40
C ALA A 444 7.67 -21.58 12.67
N GLY A 445 7.94 -20.50 13.38
CA GLY A 445 9.29 -20.17 13.84
C GLY A 445 9.82 -21.18 14.86
N LEU A 446 9.00 -21.63 15.79
CA LEU A 446 9.40 -22.64 16.74
C LEU A 446 9.85 -23.93 16.03
N ILE A 447 9.08 -24.38 15.04
CA ILE A 447 9.41 -25.59 14.25
C ILE A 447 10.73 -25.40 13.50
N SER A 448 10.96 -24.23 12.92
CA SER A 448 12.20 -23.94 12.19
C SER A 448 13.44 -23.85 13.11
N ARG A 449 13.25 -23.66 14.44
CA ARG A 449 14.32 -23.75 15.44
C ARG A 449 14.79 -25.17 15.72
N LEU A 450 13.98 -26.16 15.37
CA LEU A 450 14.34 -27.53 15.60
C LEU A 450 15.36 -27.96 14.57
N ASN A 451 16.60 -27.97 14.97
CA ASN A 451 17.63 -28.61 14.20
C ASN A 451 17.42 -30.13 14.26
N LEU A 452 16.51 -30.59 13.43
CA LEU A 452 16.32 -32.02 13.20
C LEU A 452 17.45 -32.45 12.27
N ASN A 453 18.48 -33.07 12.81
CA ASN A 453 19.61 -33.57 12.04
C ASN A 453 19.10 -34.31 10.78
N ASN A 454 19.44 -33.79 9.62
CA ASN A 454 19.03 -34.30 8.30
C ASN A 454 17.53 -34.23 7.94
N CYS A 455 16.73 -33.40 8.61
CA CYS A 455 15.32 -33.18 8.23
C CYS A 455 15.21 -31.92 7.35
N LEU A 456 14.55 -32.05 6.21
CA LEU A 456 14.21 -30.92 5.34
C LEU A 456 12.94 -30.24 5.86
N ILE A 457 13.00 -28.94 6.11
CA ILE A 457 11.85 -28.10 6.47
C ILE A 457 11.40 -27.34 5.23
N ALA A 458 10.20 -27.62 4.76
CA ALA A 458 9.62 -27.00 3.58
C ALA A 458 8.40 -26.16 3.95
N GLY A 459 8.25 -24.97 3.37
CA GLY A 459 7.12 -24.11 3.64
C GLY A 459 6.40 -23.59 2.40
N SER A 460 5.15 -23.18 2.61
CA SER A 460 4.38 -22.43 1.62
C SER A 460 4.87 -20.99 1.50
N ALA A 461 4.29 -20.20 0.58
CA ALA A 461 4.67 -18.78 0.38
C ALA A 461 4.51 -17.90 1.63
N THR A 462 3.63 -18.27 2.56
CA THR A 462 3.44 -17.58 3.83
C THR A 462 4.52 -17.92 4.88
N PHE A 463 5.28 -18.97 4.67
CA PHE A 463 6.45 -19.32 5.47
C PHE A 463 7.68 -18.47 5.13
N TYR A 464 7.73 -17.89 3.92
CA TYR A 464 8.77 -16.95 3.48
C TYR A 464 8.61 -15.61 4.22
N GLN A 465 9.29 -15.47 5.36
CA GLN A 465 9.22 -14.28 6.22
C GLN A 465 10.57 -14.00 6.90
N GLU A 466 10.82 -12.71 7.24
CA GLU A 466 12.01 -12.31 8.00
C GLU A 466 12.09 -12.96 9.38
N ASN A 467 10.95 -13.18 10.03
CA ASN A 467 10.92 -13.81 11.35
C ASN A 467 11.59 -15.20 11.33
N ILE A 468 11.44 -15.95 10.23
CA ILE A 468 12.11 -17.25 10.08
C ILE A 468 13.64 -17.06 10.10
N LEU A 469 14.16 -16.07 9.37
CA LEU A 469 15.60 -15.77 9.35
C LEU A 469 16.11 -15.33 10.72
N HIS A 470 15.34 -14.53 11.44
CA HIS A 470 15.68 -14.09 12.79
C HIS A 470 15.76 -15.27 13.75
N TRP A 471 14.80 -16.18 13.74
CA TRP A 471 14.82 -17.38 14.58
C TRP A 471 15.94 -18.34 14.22
N VAL A 472 16.26 -18.48 12.93
CA VAL A 472 17.45 -19.25 12.50
C VAL A 472 18.73 -18.60 13.02
N HIS A 473 18.82 -17.27 12.99
CA HIS A 473 19.98 -16.54 13.50
C HIS A 473 20.17 -16.74 15.02
N GLU A 474 19.10 -16.57 15.80
CA GLU A 474 19.13 -16.76 17.25
C GLU A 474 19.61 -18.17 17.64
N GLN A 475 19.16 -19.20 16.94
CA GLN A 475 19.56 -20.59 17.23
C GLN A 475 21.04 -20.83 16.93
N ASN A 476 21.58 -20.23 15.88
CA ASN A 476 22.97 -20.42 15.46
C ASN A 476 23.97 -19.69 16.35
N GLN A 477 23.54 -18.70 17.15
CA GLN A 477 24.38 -18.06 18.17
C GLN A 477 24.71 -18.98 19.35
N TYR A 478 23.87 -19.97 19.61
CA TYR A 478 23.97 -20.87 20.78
C TYR A 478 24.47 -22.28 20.44
N ARG A 479 24.66 -22.60 19.16
CA ARG A 479 25.09 -23.94 18.71
C ARG A 479 26.14 -23.77 17.61
N ASP A 480 27.22 -24.52 17.68
CA ASP A 480 28.18 -24.74 16.58
C ASP A 480 27.48 -25.58 15.48
N ILE A 481 26.46 -25.00 14.85
CA ILE A 481 25.74 -25.66 13.76
C ILE A 481 26.59 -25.49 12.51
N ASN A 482 27.03 -26.61 11.95
CA ASN A 482 27.63 -26.62 10.63
C ASN A 482 26.62 -26.01 9.65
N GLN A 483 26.92 -24.79 9.15
CA GLN A 483 26.03 -23.93 8.33
C GLN A 483 25.54 -24.64 7.06
N ASP A 484 26.25 -25.69 6.63
CA ASP A 484 25.95 -26.48 5.44
C ASP A 484 24.83 -27.52 5.63
N HIS A 485 24.35 -27.72 6.86
CA HIS A 485 23.33 -28.75 7.17
C HIS A 485 21.91 -28.20 7.41
N LEU A 486 21.72 -26.86 7.38
CA LEU A 486 20.39 -26.29 7.56
C LEU A 486 19.61 -26.35 6.23
N GLN A 487 18.55 -27.19 6.20
CA GLN A 487 17.70 -27.35 5.02
C GLN A 487 16.32 -26.76 5.28
N ILE A 488 16.19 -25.46 5.07
CA ILE A 488 14.90 -24.74 5.13
C ILE A 488 14.62 -24.13 3.76
N ILE A 489 13.47 -24.51 3.18
CA ILE A 489 13.03 -24.02 1.86
C ILE A 489 11.61 -23.47 1.90
N ALA A 490 11.26 -22.65 0.91
CA ALA A 490 9.89 -22.21 0.67
C ALA A 490 9.60 -22.13 -0.84
N CYS A 491 8.34 -22.38 -1.22
CA CYS A 491 7.86 -22.16 -2.57
C CYS A 491 7.10 -20.83 -2.63
N ILE A 492 7.55 -19.90 -3.46
CA ILE A 492 7.03 -18.51 -3.54
C ILE A 492 6.76 -18.09 -4.99
N PRO A 493 5.88 -17.10 -5.23
CA PRO A 493 5.58 -16.64 -6.59
C PRO A 493 6.74 -15.91 -7.28
N TRP A 494 7.62 -15.24 -6.54
CA TRP A 494 8.71 -14.44 -7.12
C TRP A 494 9.81 -14.18 -6.08
N HIS A 495 11.05 -14.15 -6.55
CA HIS A 495 12.21 -13.74 -5.76
C HIS A 495 13.11 -12.78 -6.54
N TRP A 496 13.71 -11.82 -5.84
CA TRP A 496 14.55 -10.80 -6.47
C TRP A 496 15.82 -11.34 -7.13
N HIS A 497 16.28 -12.54 -6.74
CA HIS A 497 17.37 -13.27 -7.40
C HIS A 497 16.90 -14.24 -8.50
N SER A 498 15.61 -14.25 -8.87
CA SER A 498 15.11 -15.09 -9.97
C SER A 498 15.93 -14.85 -11.25
N GLN A 499 16.33 -15.93 -11.91
CA GLN A 499 17.09 -15.85 -13.15
C GLN A 499 16.25 -15.29 -14.29
N GLU A 500 14.96 -15.62 -14.33
CA GLU A 500 14.06 -15.19 -15.40
C GLU A 500 13.47 -13.79 -15.17
N ASN A 501 13.07 -13.51 -13.95
CA ASN A 501 12.29 -12.31 -13.60
C ASN A 501 12.81 -11.55 -12.37
N GLY A 502 14.06 -11.78 -11.97
CA GLY A 502 14.68 -11.08 -10.86
C GLY A 502 15.37 -9.77 -11.25
N CYS A 503 16.03 -9.18 -10.28
CA CYS A 503 16.68 -7.86 -10.42
C CYS A 503 17.82 -7.83 -11.45
N ASN A 504 18.46 -8.95 -11.68
CA ASN A 504 19.57 -9.09 -12.62
C ASN A 504 19.19 -9.89 -13.90
N SER A 505 17.90 -10.18 -14.07
CA SER A 505 17.39 -10.88 -15.27
C SER A 505 17.30 -9.95 -16.48
N GLU A 506 16.98 -10.51 -17.65
CA GLU A 506 16.68 -9.72 -18.85
C GLU A 506 15.32 -8.99 -18.79
N ASN A 507 14.54 -9.20 -17.74
CA ASN A 507 13.27 -8.49 -17.54
C ASN A 507 13.51 -7.04 -17.11
N ILE A 508 13.47 -6.13 -18.07
CA ILE A 508 13.71 -4.70 -17.86
C ILE A 508 12.77 -4.11 -16.79
N ILE A 509 11.51 -4.56 -16.72
CA ILE A 509 10.53 -4.06 -15.73
C ILE A 509 10.96 -4.50 -14.33
N ALA A 510 11.39 -5.75 -14.18
CA ALA A 510 11.93 -6.23 -12.90
C ALA A 510 13.21 -5.47 -12.50
N GLN A 511 14.11 -5.20 -13.44
CA GLN A 511 15.31 -4.39 -13.15
C GLN A 511 14.94 -2.98 -12.65
N TYR A 512 13.99 -2.30 -13.29
CA TYR A 512 13.53 -0.97 -12.85
C TYR A 512 12.84 -1.02 -11.50
N PHE A 513 11.96 -2.00 -11.29
CA PHE A 513 11.30 -2.23 -10.00
C PHE A 513 12.33 -2.41 -8.87
N CYS A 514 13.34 -3.24 -9.08
CA CYS A 514 14.38 -3.48 -8.09
C CYS A 514 15.24 -2.24 -7.81
N LYS A 515 15.68 -1.54 -8.86
CA LYS A 515 16.51 -0.34 -8.72
C LYS A 515 15.79 0.78 -7.97
N LEU A 516 14.52 1.01 -8.31
CA LEU A 516 13.70 1.99 -7.58
C LEU A 516 13.41 1.51 -6.16
N GLY A 517 13.12 0.22 -5.97
CA GLY A 517 12.90 -0.35 -4.65
C GLY A 517 14.11 -0.25 -3.74
N SER A 518 15.31 -0.49 -4.25
CA SER A 518 16.55 -0.30 -3.47
C SER A 518 16.77 1.17 -3.08
N GLN A 519 16.36 2.12 -3.95
CA GLN A 519 16.41 3.55 -3.63
C GLN A 519 15.43 3.95 -2.51
N LEU A 520 14.21 3.41 -2.53
CA LEU A 520 13.12 3.83 -1.64
C LEU A 520 13.06 3.04 -0.33
N TRP A 521 13.42 1.75 -0.40
CA TRP A 521 13.20 0.79 0.69
C TRP A 521 14.49 0.13 1.19
N GLY A 522 15.66 0.44 0.58
CA GLY A 522 16.90 -0.28 0.84
C GLY A 522 16.94 -1.67 0.17
N GLU A 523 18.14 -2.22 0.06
CA GLU A 523 18.33 -3.54 -0.54
C GLU A 523 17.69 -4.66 0.29
N GLY A 524 17.04 -5.60 -0.38
CA GLY A 524 16.43 -6.79 0.24
C GLY A 524 15.03 -6.58 0.82
N ASN A 525 14.47 -5.37 0.79
CA ASN A 525 13.14 -5.08 1.33
C ASN A 525 11.99 -5.26 0.33
N LEU A 526 12.27 -5.84 -0.82
CA LEU A 526 11.29 -6.26 -1.82
C LEU A 526 11.06 -7.77 -1.76
N ASN A 527 9.82 -8.17 -1.87
CA ASN A 527 9.44 -9.59 -1.91
C ASN A 527 8.32 -9.83 -2.95
N TRP A 528 7.84 -11.07 -3.02
CA TRP A 528 6.81 -11.45 -3.96
C TRP A 528 5.51 -10.64 -3.80
N ARG A 529 5.14 -10.22 -2.57
CA ARG A 529 3.92 -9.40 -2.34
C ARG A 529 4.06 -8.01 -2.94
N SER A 530 5.25 -7.40 -2.82
CA SER A 530 5.55 -6.12 -3.46
C SER A 530 5.51 -6.24 -4.98
N ALA A 531 6.09 -7.30 -5.54
CA ALA A 531 6.15 -7.53 -6.98
C ALA A 531 4.76 -7.80 -7.59
N THR A 532 3.96 -8.68 -6.97
CA THR A 532 2.60 -8.99 -7.44
C THR A 532 1.64 -7.81 -7.25
N ALA A 533 1.79 -7.01 -6.19
CA ALA A 533 0.99 -5.81 -5.98
C ALA A 533 1.30 -4.72 -7.02
N PHE A 534 2.57 -4.54 -7.37
CA PHE A 534 2.98 -3.67 -8.48
C PHE A 534 2.34 -4.12 -9.79
N ASP A 535 2.44 -5.40 -10.12
CA ASP A 535 1.88 -5.98 -11.34
C ASP A 535 0.34 -5.89 -11.38
N ALA A 536 -0.33 -5.97 -10.24
CA ALA A 536 -1.79 -5.84 -10.16
C ALA A 536 -2.25 -4.45 -10.62
N VAL A 537 -1.57 -3.40 -10.20
CA VAL A 537 -1.86 -2.04 -10.67
C VAL A 537 -1.43 -1.86 -12.13
N LEU A 538 -0.28 -2.41 -12.51
CA LEU A 538 0.22 -2.33 -13.90
C LEU A 538 -0.78 -2.90 -14.90
N VAL A 539 -1.40 -4.04 -14.58
CA VAL A 539 -2.43 -4.67 -15.41
C VAL A 539 -3.60 -3.74 -15.65
N VAL A 540 -4.14 -3.13 -14.59
CA VAL A 540 -5.24 -2.17 -14.67
C VAL A 540 -4.86 -0.98 -15.56
N LEU A 541 -3.68 -0.39 -15.30
CA LEU A 541 -3.24 0.80 -16.03
C LEU A 541 -2.95 0.52 -17.51
N LYS A 542 -2.43 -0.67 -17.86
CA LYS A 542 -2.19 -1.07 -19.25
C LYS A 542 -3.47 -1.25 -20.05
N VAL A 543 -4.51 -1.77 -19.42
CA VAL A 543 -5.84 -1.88 -20.06
C VAL A 543 -6.46 -0.48 -20.24
N ILE A 544 -6.40 0.37 -19.20
CA ILE A 544 -6.84 1.77 -19.28
C ILE A 544 -6.08 2.53 -20.39
N GLU A 545 -4.76 2.38 -20.47
CA GLU A 545 -3.93 3.02 -21.50
C GLU A 545 -4.39 2.63 -22.91
N LYS A 546 -4.79 1.38 -23.09
CA LYS A 546 -5.20 0.81 -24.40
C LYS A 546 -6.60 1.23 -24.80
N TYR A 547 -7.57 1.23 -23.88
CA TYR A 547 -9.00 1.37 -24.19
C TYR A 547 -9.63 2.64 -23.65
N HIS A 548 -8.90 3.37 -22.77
CA HIS A 548 -9.39 4.59 -22.13
C HIS A 548 -10.64 4.39 -21.26
N SER A 549 -10.73 3.21 -20.59
CA SER A 549 -11.85 2.88 -19.71
C SER A 549 -12.07 3.96 -18.65
N GLU A 550 -13.28 4.49 -18.53
CA GLU A 550 -13.61 5.59 -17.62
C GLU A 550 -14.31 5.13 -16.34
N THR A 551 -14.90 3.95 -16.36
CA THR A 551 -15.65 3.34 -15.26
C THR A 551 -15.15 1.94 -14.99
N SER A 552 -15.41 1.41 -13.78
CA SER A 552 -15.04 0.04 -13.44
C SER A 552 -15.71 -0.99 -14.34
N GLN A 553 -16.98 -0.76 -14.72
CA GLN A 553 -17.70 -1.63 -15.65
C GLN A 553 -17.05 -1.65 -17.04
N ALA A 554 -16.68 -0.49 -17.58
CA ALA A 554 -15.95 -0.42 -18.86
C ALA A 554 -14.56 -1.10 -18.76
N LEU A 555 -13.86 -0.90 -17.63
CA LEU A 555 -12.58 -1.58 -17.38
C LEU A 555 -12.76 -3.10 -17.37
N LEU A 556 -13.82 -3.62 -16.75
CA LEU A 556 -14.11 -5.05 -16.70
C LEU A 556 -14.27 -5.63 -18.12
N GLU A 557 -15.08 -5.00 -18.95
CA GLU A 557 -15.31 -5.40 -20.34
C GLU A 557 -14.01 -5.33 -21.17
N ASP A 558 -13.19 -4.29 -20.93
CA ASP A 558 -11.92 -4.10 -21.63
C ASP A 558 -10.85 -5.10 -21.15
N MET A 559 -10.83 -5.49 -19.86
CA MET A 559 -9.97 -6.55 -19.36
C MET A 559 -10.34 -7.92 -19.97
N ASP A 560 -11.62 -8.23 -20.04
CA ASP A 560 -12.09 -9.46 -20.69
C ASP A 560 -11.71 -9.47 -22.16
N ARG A 561 -11.92 -8.37 -22.89
CA ARG A 561 -11.51 -8.21 -24.27
C ARG A 561 -9.98 -8.38 -24.43
N TYR A 562 -9.20 -7.74 -23.58
CA TYR A 562 -7.74 -7.76 -23.67
C TYR A 562 -7.17 -9.18 -23.46
N PHE A 563 -7.57 -9.84 -22.39
CA PHE A 563 -6.96 -11.08 -21.95
C PHE A 563 -7.66 -12.33 -22.49
N LYS A 564 -8.99 -12.37 -22.47
CA LYS A 564 -9.74 -13.57 -22.80
C LYS A 564 -10.02 -13.68 -24.31
N GLU A 565 -10.46 -12.59 -24.94
CA GLU A 565 -10.76 -12.60 -26.38
C GLU A 565 -9.50 -12.47 -27.23
N GLN A 566 -8.68 -11.42 -26.97
CA GLN A 566 -7.47 -11.14 -27.77
C GLN A 566 -6.24 -11.94 -27.32
N ARG A 567 -6.32 -12.66 -26.21
CA ARG A 567 -5.24 -13.49 -25.65
C ARG A 567 -3.91 -12.75 -25.53
N ARG A 568 -3.95 -11.45 -25.23
CA ARG A 568 -2.75 -10.63 -25.07
C ARG A 568 -2.13 -10.87 -23.70
N PHE A 569 -0.85 -10.56 -23.60
CA PHE A 569 -0.14 -10.55 -22.32
C PHE A 569 0.45 -9.16 -22.04
N ILE A 570 0.67 -8.89 -20.76
CA ILE A 570 1.38 -7.71 -20.27
C ILE A 570 2.67 -8.21 -19.63
N LYS A 571 3.82 -7.61 -20.00
CA LYS A 571 5.08 -7.89 -19.32
C LYS A 571 5.09 -7.12 -18.00
N GLY A 572 5.20 -7.83 -16.89
CA GLY A 572 5.26 -7.28 -15.53
C GLY A 572 6.60 -7.58 -14.86
N VAL A 573 6.72 -7.21 -13.59
CA VAL A 573 7.86 -7.55 -12.72
C VAL A 573 8.01 -9.05 -12.61
N THR A 574 6.90 -9.76 -12.43
CA THR A 574 6.85 -11.21 -12.23
C THR A 574 6.76 -11.98 -13.55
N GLY A 575 7.14 -11.38 -14.67
CA GLY A 575 7.10 -11.99 -16.01
C GLY A 575 5.83 -11.68 -16.80
N ASN A 576 5.49 -12.56 -17.76
CA ASN A 576 4.30 -12.36 -18.59
C ASN A 576 3.00 -12.61 -17.81
N ILE A 577 2.06 -11.69 -17.94
CA ILE A 577 0.78 -11.73 -17.27
C ILE A 577 -0.32 -11.87 -18.31
N GLN A 578 -1.03 -12.98 -18.24
CA GLN A 578 -2.20 -13.30 -19.03
C GLN A 578 -3.17 -14.06 -18.14
N PHE A 579 -4.48 -13.91 -18.34
CA PHE A 579 -5.48 -14.58 -17.53
C PHE A 579 -6.25 -15.63 -18.31
N LYS A 580 -6.62 -16.70 -17.61
CA LYS A 580 -7.56 -17.74 -18.06
C LYS A 580 -9.00 -17.18 -18.02
N ALA A 581 -9.94 -17.91 -18.58
CA ALA A 581 -11.37 -17.57 -18.45
C ALA A 581 -11.84 -17.51 -16.98
N THR A 582 -11.22 -18.25 -16.09
CA THR A 582 -11.49 -18.25 -14.65
C THR A 582 -10.97 -17.00 -13.92
N GLY A 583 -10.22 -16.10 -14.58
CA GLY A 583 -9.54 -14.97 -13.93
C GLY A 583 -8.19 -15.34 -13.29
N ASP A 584 -7.81 -16.60 -13.26
CA ASP A 584 -6.48 -17.00 -12.80
C ASP A 584 -5.41 -16.69 -13.83
N ARG A 585 -4.23 -16.32 -13.35
CA ARG A 585 -3.07 -16.12 -14.21
C ARG A 585 -2.69 -17.41 -14.95
N LEU A 586 -2.42 -17.28 -16.25
CA LEU A 586 -1.88 -18.35 -17.08
C LEU A 586 -0.39 -18.48 -16.81
N ASN A 587 0.09 -19.70 -16.53
CA ASN A 587 1.51 -20.01 -16.26
C ASN A 587 2.13 -19.05 -15.21
N PRO A 588 1.56 -18.96 -13.99
CA PRO A 588 2.09 -18.09 -12.97
C PRO A 588 3.48 -18.58 -12.51
N PRO A 589 4.43 -17.67 -12.20
CA PRO A 589 5.76 -18.06 -11.78
C PRO A 589 5.78 -18.72 -10.40
N THR A 590 6.73 -19.62 -10.20
CA THR A 590 7.02 -20.28 -8.93
C THR A 590 8.52 -20.45 -8.75
N GLU A 591 9.02 -20.10 -7.57
CA GLU A 591 10.43 -20.22 -7.21
C GLU A 591 10.59 -21.04 -5.94
N ILE A 592 11.59 -21.91 -5.90
CA ILE A 592 12.03 -22.54 -4.65
C ILE A 592 13.20 -21.72 -4.12
N VAL A 593 13.03 -21.25 -2.89
CA VAL A 593 14.06 -20.47 -2.18
C VAL A 593 14.52 -21.24 -0.94
N ALA A 594 15.78 -21.07 -0.59
CA ALA A 594 16.39 -21.70 0.58
C ALA A 594 16.97 -20.65 1.53
N VAL A 595 17.01 -20.96 2.81
CA VAL A 595 17.70 -20.15 3.81
C VAL A 595 19.19 -20.50 3.76
N LYS A 596 20.05 -19.52 3.43
CA LYS A 596 21.51 -19.67 3.38
C LYS A 596 22.21 -18.58 4.17
N TRP A 597 23.40 -18.88 4.69
CA TRP A 597 24.26 -17.93 5.35
C TRP A 597 25.03 -17.09 4.33
N HIS A 598 24.93 -15.77 4.43
CA HIS A 598 25.66 -14.85 3.59
C HIS A 598 26.89 -14.33 4.35
N SER A 599 28.08 -14.88 4.07
CA SER A 599 29.31 -14.64 4.81
C SER A 599 29.76 -13.17 4.80
N GLN A 600 29.59 -12.45 3.68
CA GLN A 600 29.96 -11.03 3.56
C GLN A 600 29.05 -10.11 4.38
N GLN A 601 27.76 -10.42 4.49
CA GLN A 601 26.78 -9.62 5.23
C GLN A 601 26.55 -10.12 6.66
N GLN A 602 27.17 -11.24 7.04
CA GLN A 602 27.05 -11.88 8.36
C GLN A 602 25.57 -12.08 8.78
N LYS A 603 24.72 -12.54 7.84
CA LYS A 603 23.30 -12.77 8.09
C LYS A 603 22.74 -13.94 7.28
N TRP A 604 21.66 -14.52 7.79
CA TRP A 604 20.85 -15.49 7.07
C TRP A 604 19.95 -14.77 6.07
N GLN A 605 19.78 -15.36 4.90
CA GLN A 605 18.94 -14.81 3.83
C GLN A 605 18.21 -15.91 3.09
N TRP A 606 17.02 -15.57 2.58
CA TRP A 606 16.37 -16.35 1.56
C TRP A 606 17.09 -16.13 0.22
N THR A 607 17.41 -17.21 -0.46
CA THR A 607 18.07 -17.17 -1.78
C THR A 607 17.60 -18.34 -2.64
N ILE A 608 17.76 -18.23 -3.95
CA ILE A 608 17.51 -19.31 -4.91
C ILE A 608 18.67 -20.29 -4.90
#